data_a96370d2f0cd4242b5a25c5fdbe03226
#
_entry.id   a96370d2f0cd4242b5a25c5fdbe03226
#
_cell.length_a   1.000
_cell.length_b   1.000
_cell.length_c   1.000
_cell.angle_alpha   90.00
_cell.angle_beta   90.00
_cell.angle_gamma   90.00
#
_symmetry.space_group_name_H-M   'P 1'
#
loop_
_entity.id
_entity.type
_entity.pdbx_description
1 polymer ?
#
loop_
_entity_poly.entity_id
_entity_poly.type
_entity_poly.pdbx_seq_one_letter_code
_entity_poly.pdbx_strand_id
1 'polypeptide(L)'
;GFRAPLSAELRRFLRDTDKLQGLRIAVDLPSGLGDDATGPAFRADLTVSIGCLKRPLLAPQAARFVGRLRVLDIGLPLGETEEACVTATALAPLTRPRRARSDKRHQGRLLIIGGSERMPGAVIMNTAAALRSGAALVTTCLPETVRAKAAVAYPEAMWRGLRTGKDGSLAPTNLKELRPLLVDKDVLLI
;
A
#
# COMPACT_ATOMS: atom_id res chain seq x y z
N GLY A 1 -26.72 12.27 11.55
CA GLY A 1 -25.73 12.84 10.64
C GLY A 1 -26.31 13.99 9.80
N PHE A 2 -25.44 14.81 9.25
CA PHE A 2 -25.85 15.91 8.37
C PHE A 2 -26.32 15.34 7.03
N ARG A 3 -27.38 15.94 6.47
CA ARG A 3 -27.86 15.64 5.12
C ARG A 3 -27.50 16.79 4.18
N ALA A 4 -27.07 16.50 2.99
CA ALA A 4 -26.86 17.50 1.94
C ALA A 4 -28.22 18.02 1.42
N PRO A 5 -28.31 19.32 1.00
CA PRO A 5 -27.30 20.36 1.07
C PRO A 5 -27.16 20.97 2.46
N LEU A 6 -25.92 21.31 2.86
CA LEU A 6 -25.67 21.98 4.13
C LEU A 6 -26.24 23.40 4.14
N SER A 7 -26.80 23.82 5.27
CA SER A 7 -27.27 25.22 5.46
C SER A 7 -26.10 26.20 5.35
N ALA A 8 -26.43 27.46 5.02
CA ALA A 8 -25.43 28.54 4.94
C ALA A 8 -24.69 28.76 6.27
N GLU A 9 -25.43 28.66 7.38
CA GLU A 9 -24.88 28.80 8.74
C GLU A 9 -23.87 27.68 9.05
N LEU A 10 -24.23 26.43 8.75
CA LEU A 10 -23.33 25.28 8.97
C LEU A 10 -22.07 25.37 8.10
N ARG A 11 -22.20 25.78 6.84
CA ARG A 11 -21.05 26.04 5.97
C ARG A 11 -20.14 27.14 6.51
N ARG A 12 -20.72 28.22 7.10
CA ARG A 12 -19.95 29.27 7.76
C ARG A 12 -19.23 28.72 8.99
N PHE A 13 -19.96 28.02 9.85
CA PHE A 13 -19.40 27.39 11.04
C PHE A 13 -18.23 26.48 10.71
N LEU A 14 -18.35 25.59 9.72
CA LEU A 14 -17.27 24.69 9.27
C LEU A 14 -16.03 25.47 8.81
N ARG A 15 -16.20 26.58 8.08
CA ARG A 15 -15.07 27.45 7.71
C ARG A 15 -14.42 28.13 8.92
N ASP A 16 -15.22 28.51 9.90
CA ASP A 16 -14.68 29.16 11.10
C ASP A 16 -13.89 28.18 11.98
N THR A 17 -14.24 26.87 11.96
CA THR A 17 -13.43 25.84 12.64
C THR A 17 -12.02 25.70 12.07
N ASP A 18 -11.76 26.06 10.81
CA ASP A 18 -10.43 26.05 10.21
C ASP A 18 -9.45 27.04 10.88
N LYS A 19 -9.99 28.06 11.56
CA LYS A 19 -9.22 29.10 12.26
C LYS A 19 -8.87 28.71 13.70
N LEU A 20 -9.46 27.62 14.21
CA LEU A 20 -9.23 27.19 15.58
C LEU A 20 -7.81 26.64 15.76
N GLN A 21 -7.18 27.05 16.86
CA GLN A 21 -5.89 26.49 17.29
C GLN A 21 -6.14 25.18 18.04
N GLY A 22 -5.27 24.19 17.83
CA GLY A 22 -5.34 22.92 18.54
C GLY A 22 -5.59 21.71 17.62
N LEU A 23 -5.54 20.54 18.21
CA LEU A 23 -5.78 19.26 17.52
C LEU A 23 -7.26 19.09 17.21
N ARG A 24 -7.60 18.93 15.95
CA ARG A 24 -8.97 18.77 15.45
C ARG A 24 -9.25 17.29 15.23
N ILE A 25 -10.19 16.76 15.96
CA ILE A 25 -10.55 15.34 15.90
C ILE A 25 -11.98 15.21 15.36
N ALA A 26 -12.15 14.41 14.31
CA ALA A 26 -13.45 13.97 13.84
C ALA A 26 -13.74 12.55 14.39
N VAL A 27 -14.96 12.38 14.89
CA VAL A 27 -15.46 11.07 15.33
C VAL A 27 -16.38 10.54 14.25
N ASP A 28 -16.10 9.36 13.77
CA ASP A 28 -16.77 8.61 12.71
C ASP A 28 -16.54 9.21 11.31
N LEU A 29 -17.08 10.36 11.02
CA LEU A 29 -16.93 11.11 9.78
C LEU A 29 -16.72 12.60 10.09
N PRO A 30 -15.84 13.31 9.38
CA PRO A 30 -15.79 14.76 9.43
C PRO A 30 -17.14 15.38 9.11
N SER A 31 -17.64 16.26 9.97
CA SER A 31 -18.94 16.94 9.77
C SER A 31 -18.97 17.64 8.42
N GLY A 32 -20.00 17.38 7.62
CA GLY A 32 -20.17 17.92 6.27
C GLY A 32 -19.55 17.07 5.16
N LEU A 33 -18.79 16.04 5.47
CA LEU A 33 -18.27 15.11 4.46
C LEU A 33 -19.41 14.19 3.99
N GLY A 34 -19.83 14.33 2.73
CA GLY A 34 -20.79 13.46 2.07
C GLY A 34 -20.11 12.39 1.21
N ASP A 35 -20.94 11.54 0.58
CA ASP A 35 -20.46 10.42 -0.25
C ASP A 35 -19.63 10.88 -1.46
N ASP A 36 -19.93 12.05 -2.01
CA ASP A 36 -19.21 12.68 -3.10
C ASP A 36 -17.93 13.43 -2.65
N ALA A 37 -17.78 13.65 -1.35
CA ALA A 37 -16.67 14.37 -0.72
C ALA A 37 -16.41 15.79 -1.30
N THR A 38 -17.43 16.43 -1.89
CA THR A 38 -17.29 17.69 -2.67
C THR A 38 -17.59 18.96 -1.88
N GLY A 39 -18.26 18.88 -0.76
CA GLY A 39 -18.70 20.06 0.00
C GLY A 39 -17.65 20.58 0.98
N PRO A 40 -17.94 21.73 1.62
CA PRO A 40 -17.20 22.15 2.79
C PRO A 40 -17.43 21.14 3.92
N ALA A 41 -16.35 20.64 4.49
CA ALA A 41 -16.39 19.73 5.62
C ALA A 41 -15.39 20.16 6.69
N PHE A 42 -15.61 19.70 7.90
CA PHE A 42 -14.66 19.89 9.00
C PHE A 42 -13.29 19.30 8.61
N ARG A 43 -12.24 20.07 8.76
CA ARG A 43 -10.86 19.63 8.50
C ARG A 43 -10.28 19.03 9.77
N ALA A 44 -10.27 17.73 9.85
CA ALA A 44 -9.67 17.01 10.96
C ALA A 44 -8.17 16.80 10.76
N ASP A 45 -7.42 16.82 11.86
CA ASP A 45 -6.04 16.33 11.91
C ASP A 45 -6.00 14.83 12.18
N LEU A 46 -7.07 14.31 12.82
CA LEU A 46 -7.30 12.90 13.08
C LEU A 46 -8.79 12.58 12.90
N THR A 47 -9.10 11.54 12.15
CA THR A 47 -10.45 10.95 12.10
C THR A 47 -10.44 9.57 12.72
N VAL A 48 -11.30 9.34 13.71
CA VAL A 48 -11.52 8.05 14.35
C VAL A 48 -12.82 7.46 13.81
N SER A 49 -12.71 6.56 12.83
CA SER A 49 -13.86 5.85 12.25
C SER A 49 -14.31 4.71 13.18
N ILE A 50 -15.58 4.64 13.50
CA ILE A 50 -16.14 3.69 14.46
C ILE A 50 -16.57 2.41 13.74
N GLY A 51 -16.12 1.27 14.22
CA GLY A 51 -16.44 -0.07 13.72
C GLY A 51 -15.75 -0.42 12.42
N CYS A 52 -15.96 0.36 11.35
CA CYS A 52 -15.38 0.11 10.04
C CYS A 52 -15.00 1.41 9.33
N LEU A 53 -14.23 1.31 8.26
CA LEU A 53 -13.98 2.42 7.35
C LEU A 53 -15.23 2.71 6.51
N LYS A 54 -15.55 3.98 6.34
CA LYS A 54 -16.64 4.44 5.48
C LYS A 54 -16.07 4.92 4.15
N ARG A 55 -16.73 4.58 3.03
CA ARG A 55 -16.28 4.95 1.68
C ARG A 55 -15.91 6.45 1.53
N PRO A 56 -16.67 7.41 2.07
CA PRO A 56 -16.32 8.82 1.96
C PRO A 56 -14.94 9.18 2.51
N LEU A 57 -14.45 8.45 3.52
CA LEU A 57 -13.13 8.68 4.12
C LEU A 57 -11.96 8.32 3.19
N LEU A 58 -12.20 7.42 2.23
CA LEU A 58 -11.19 6.89 1.31
C LEU A 58 -11.18 7.60 -0.05
N ALA A 59 -12.15 8.47 -0.30
CA ALA A 59 -12.22 9.23 -1.54
C ALA A 59 -11.00 10.18 -1.64
N PRO A 60 -10.30 10.24 -2.79
CA PRO A 60 -9.11 11.09 -2.95
C PRO A 60 -9.34 12.55 -2.58
N GLN A 61 -10.51 13.10 -2.93
CA GLN A 61 -10.91 14.47 -2.61
C GLN A 61 -11.21 14.71 -1.12
N ALA A 62 -11.46 13.65 -0.34
CA ALA A 62 -11.67 13.72 1.10
C ALA A 62 -10.38 13.87 1.90
N ALA A 63 -9.22 13.56 1.33
CA ALA A 63 -7.93 13.54 2.03
C ALA A 63 -7.66 14.84 2.82
N ARG A 64 -8.05 16.00 2.27
CA ARG A 64 -7.89 17.32 2.91
C ARG A 64 -8.76 17.53 4.16
N PHE A 65 -9.77 16.68 4.38
CA PHE A 65 -10.70 16.79 5.51
C PHE A 65 -10.49 15.70 6.56
N VAL A 66 -9.87 14.57 6.19
CA VAL A 66 -9.81 13.37 7.02
C VAL A 66 -8.60 13.36 7.95
N GLY A 67 -7.48 13.95 7.52
CA GLY A 67 -6.23 13.87 8.27
C GLY A 67 -5.75 12.42 8.44
N ARG A 68 -5.18 12.11 9.60
CA ARG A 68 -4.81 10.73 9.95
C ARG A 68 -6.06 9.90 10.23
N LEU A 69 -6.14 8.72 9.64
CA LEU A 69 -7.29 7.83 9.81
C LEU A 69 -6.97 6.70 10.78
N ARG A 70 -7.88 6.48 11.75
CA ARG A 70 -7.86 5.36 12.68
C ARG A 70 -9.21 4.68 12.68
N VAL A 71 -9.23 3.37 12.83
CA VAL A 71 -10.46 2.60 13.04
C VAL A 71 -10.51 2.17 14.48
N LEU A 72 -11.63 2.46 15.14
CA LEU A 72 -11.95 1.95 16.47
C LEU A 72 -12.88 0.76 16.31
N ASP A 73 -12.37 -0.43 16.57
CA ASP A 73 -13.18 -1.64 16.60
C ASP A 73 -14.06 -1.61 17.86
N ILE A 74 -15.36 -1.76 17.66
CA ILE A 74 -16.38 -1.81 18.73
C ILE A 74 -17.14 -3.14 18.72
N GLY A 75 -16.59 -4.16 18.06
CA GLY A 75 -17.18 -5.51 18.01
C GLY A 75 -18.44 -5.61 17.13
N LEU A 76 -18.62 -4.72 16.14
CA LEU A 76 -19.74 -4.85 15.22
C LEU A 76 -19.54 -6.07 14.29
N PRO A 77 -20.55 -6.92 14.10
CA PRO A 77 -20.51 -7.94 13.10
C PRO A 77 -20.54 -7.26 11.71
N LEU A 78 -19.40 -7.18 11.05
CA LEU A 78 -19.31 -6.69 9.69
C LEU A 78 -19.58 -7.89 8.76
N GLY A 79 -20.57 -7.74 7.87
CA GLY A 79 -20.83 -8.71 6.80
C GLY A 79 -19.68 -8.72 5.77
N GLU A 80 -19.78 -9.63 4.80
CA GLU A 80 -18.86 -9.63 3.67
C GLU A 80 -18.95 -8.29 2.94
N THR A 81 -17.79 -7.66 2.71
CA THR A 81 -17.68 -6.40 1.99
C THR A 81 -16.89 -6.62 0.70
N GLU A 82 -17.31 -5.96 -0.38
CA GLU A 82 -16.61 -6.02 -1.68
C GLU A 82 -15.24 -5.32 -1.62
N GLU A 83 -15.07 -4.38 -0.69
CA GLU A 83 -13.85 -3.59 -0.54
C GLU A 83 -13.29 -3.77 0.87
N ALA A 84 -11.99 -3.99 0.97
CA ALA A 84 -11.28 -4.11 2.23
C ALA A 84 -10.00 -3.30 2.24
N CYS A 85 -9.66 -2.74 3.40
CA CYS A 85 -8.36 -2.11 3.63
C CYS A 85 -7.42 -3.09 4.33
N VAL A 86 -6.17 -3.15 3.87
CA VAL A 86 -5.13 -3.92 4.55
C VAL A 86 -4.81 -3.27 5.88
N THR A 87 -4.99 -4.00 6.96
CA THR A 87 -4.65 -3.58 8.32
C THR A 87 -3.53 -4.45 8.90
N ALA A 88 -2.99 -4.07 10.04
CA ALA A 88 -1.99 -4.87 10.74
C ALA A 88 -2.46 -6.32 10.99
N THR A 89 -3.77 -6.54 11.20
CA THR A 89 -4.35 -7.86 11.40
C THR A 89 -4.19 -8.76 10.18
N ALA A 90 -4.26 -8.21 8.96
CA ALA A 90 -4.04 -8.95 7.73
C ALA A 90 -2.60 -9.49 7.64
N LEU A 91 -1.66 -8.85 8.32
CA LEU A 91 -0.25 -9.24 8.37
C LEU A 91 0.06 -10.22 9.53
N ALA A 92 -0.90 -10.53 10.39
CA ALA A 92 -0.70 -11.44 11.52
C ALA A 92 -0.14 -12.83 11.14
N PRO A 93 -0.50 -13.45 9.99
CA PRO A 93 0.13 -14.69 9.56
C PRO A 93 1.64 -14.61 9.37
N LEU A 94 2.19 -13.42 9.04
CA LEU A 94 3.62 -13.20 8.84
C LEU A 94 4.42 -13.23 10.14
N THR A 95 3.75 -13.07 11.29
CA THR A 95 4.40 -13.09 12.62
C THR A 95 4.58 -14.50 13.18
N ARG A 96 4.06 -15.52 12.50
CA ARG A 96 4.16 -16.91 12.97
C ARG A 96 5.61 -17.39 12.87
N PRO A 97 6.17 -18.02 13.93
CA PRO A 97 7.49 -18.61 13.87
C PRO A 97 7.59 -19.68 12.78
N ARG A 98 8.73 -19.76 12.14
CA ARG A 98 9.01 -20.83 11.17
C ARG A 98 9.02 -22.18 11.86
N ARG A 99 8.50 -23.21 11.20
CA ARG A 99 8.54 -24.59 11.74
C ARG A 99 10.01 -25.05 11.81
N ALA A 100 10.39 -25.73 12.87
CA ALA A 100 11.76 -26.23 13.08
C ALA A 100 12.29 -27.14 11.94
N ARG A 101 11.39 -27.88 11.29
CA ARG A 101 11.70 -28.74 10.14
C ARG A 101 11.32 -28.11 8.81
N SER A 102 11.50 -26.81 8.64
CA SER A 102 11.28 -26.16 7.35
C SER A 102 12.60 -25.75 6.72
N ASP A 103 12.74 -26.00 5.43
CA ASP A 103 13.85 -25.48 4.62
C ASP A 103 13.41 -24.21 3.84
N LYS A 104 14.36 -23.60 3.15
CA LYS A 104 14.12 -22.41 2.35
C LYS A 104 13.08 -22.60 1.23
N ARG A 105 12.79 -23.82 0.79
CA ARG A 105 11.84 -24.10 -0.29
C ARG A 105 10.40 -24.02 0.19
N HIS A 106 10.16 -24.19 1.49
CA HIS A 106 8.84 -24.16 2.11
C HIS A 106 8.38 -22.74 2.53
N GLN A 107 9.24 -21.72 2.35
CA GLN A 107 8.98 -20.36 2.81
C GLN A 107 8.64 -19.37 1.67
N GLY A 108 8.22 -19.89 0.53
CA GLY A 108 7.82 -19.12 -0.62
C GLY A 108 8.97 -18.67 -1.54
N ARG A 109 8.68 -18.72 -2.83
CA ARG A 109 9.59 -18.34 -3.92
C ARG A 109 8.97 -17.19 -4.69
N LEU A 110 9.59 -16.02 -4.59
CA LEU A 110 9.11 -14.78 -5.20
C LEU A 110 9.95 -14.42 -6.41
N LEU A 111 9.29 -14.08 -7.50
CA LEU A 111 9.91 -13.42 -8.65
C LEU A 111 9.46 -11.96 -8.68
N ILE A 112 10.43 -11.06 -8.72
CA ILE A 112 10.20 -9.62 -8.88
C ILE A 112 10.75 -9.20 -10.23
N ILE A 113 9.97 -8.46 -11.02
CA ILE A 113 10.39 -7.94 -12.32
C ILE A 113 10.10 -6.44 -12.33
N GLY A 114 11.10 -5.62 -12.63
CA GLY A 114 10.83 -4.19 -12.68
C GLY A 114 12.07 -3.32 -12.73
N GLY A 115 11.82 -2.03 -12.57
CA GLY A 115 12.83 -0.99 -12.62
C GLY A 115 13.24 -0.59 -14.04
N SER A 116 13.87 0.54 -14.13
CA SER A 116 14.56 1.03 -15.33
C SER A 116 15.98 1.46 -14.96
N GLU A 117 16.80 1.73 -15.96
CA GLU A 117 18.17 2.21 -15.72
C GLU A 117 18.21 3.49 -14.88
N ARG A 118 17.23 4.38 -15.10
CA ARG A 118 17.12 5.67 -14.39
C ARG A 118 16.40 5.56 -13.04
N MET A 119 15.49 4.60 -12.89
CA MET A 119 14.65 4.47 -11.70
C MET A 119 14.64 3.02 -11.19
N PRO A 120 15.75 2.50 -10.65
CA PRO A 120 15.83 1.14 -10.12
C PRO A 120 15.30 1.04 -8.67
N GLY A 121 15.03 2.17 -8.01
CA GLY A 121 14.78 2.22 -6.56
C GLY A 121 13.61 1.36 -6.11
N ALA A 122 12.49 1.41 -6.84
CA ALA A 122 11.28 0.66 -6.47
C ALA A 122 11.53 -0.86 -6.43
N VAL A 123 12.15 -1.42 -7.46
CA VAL A 123 12.44 -2.86 -7.53
C VAL A 123 13.44 -3.31 -6.44
N ILE A 124 14.40 -2.45 -6.08
CA ILE A 124 15.33 -2.71 -4.99
C ILE A 124 14.61 -2.68 -3.64
N MET A 125 13.74 -1.69 -3.40
CA MET A 125 12.92 -1.61 -2.17
C MET A 125 11.96 -2.79 -2.05
N ASN A 126 11.34 -3.22 -3.15
CA ASN A 126 10.48 -4.41 -3.17
C ASN A 126 11.25 -5.67 -2.79
N THR A 127 12.49 -5.81 -3.28
CA THR A 127 13.38 -6.92 -2.90
C THR A 127 13.70 -6.89 -1.40
N ALA A 128 14.07 -5.73 -0.87
CA ALA A 128 14.33 -5.56 0.56
C ALA A 128 13.09 -5.87 1.42
N ALA A 129 11.92 -5.40 1.00
CA ALA A 129 10.66 -5.68 1.69
C ALA A 129 10.33 -7.18 1.68
N ALA A 130 10.50 -7.86 0.54
CA ALA A 130 10.27 -9.29 0.41
C ALA A 130 11.17 -10.12 1.35
N LEU A 131 12.46 -9.79 1.40
CA LEU A 131 13.41 -10.45 2.31
C LEU A 131 13.03 -10.26 3.77
N ARG A 132 12.66 -9.02 4.17
CA ARG A 132 12.22 -8.70 5.53
C ARG A 132 10.87 -9.32 5.90
N SER A 133 10.00 -9.52 4.93
CA SER A 133 8.70 -10.19 5.13
C SER A 133 8.83 -11.71 5.25
N GLY A 134 10.03 -12.26 5.09
CA GLY A 134 10.30 -13.69 5.30
C GLY A 134 10.23 -14.55 4.06
N ALA A 135 10.13 -13.98 2.85
CA ALA A 135 10.30 -14.75 1.61
C ALA A 135 11.69 -15.38 1.59
N ALA A 136 11.76 -16.69 1.34
CA ALA A 136 13.02 -17.41 1.46
C ALA A 136 13.85 -17.41 0.18
N LEU A 137 13.20 -17.40 -0.98
CA LEU A 137 13.86 -17.34 -2.27
C LEU A 137 13.30 -16.17 -3.07
N VAL A 138 14.06 -15.09 -3.12
CA VAL A 138 13.70 -13.89 -3.88
C VAL A 138 14.59 -13.80 -5.10
N THR A 139 13.99 -13.90 -6.28
CA THR A 139 14.66 -13.64 -7.57
C THR A 139 14.20 -12.30 -8.08
N THR A 140 15.12 -11.39 -8.32
CA THR A 140 14.80 -10.05 -8.85
C THR A 140 15.42 -9.87 -10.22
N CYS A 141 14.56 -9.55 -11.19
CA CYS A 141 14.91 -9.22 -12.56
C CYS A 141 14.85 -7.72 -12.76
N LEU A 142 15.94 -7.11 -13.19
CA LEU A 142 16.10 -5.68 -13.37
C LEU A 142 17.10 -5.39 -14.51
N PRO A 143 17.29 -4.12 -14.94
CA PRO A 143 18.27 -3.79 -15.97
C PRO A 143 19.66 -4.31 -15.62
N GLU A 144 20.35 -4.93 -16.59
CA GLU A 144 21.72 -5.47 -16.39
C GLU A 144 22.69 -4.43 -15.86
N THR A 145 22.57 -3.18 -16.31
CA THR A 145 23.41 -2.05 -15.88
C THR A 145 23.36 -1.76 -14.38
N VAL A 146 22.25 -2.16 -13.72
CA VAL A 146 22.02 -1.93 -12.29
C VAL A 146 22.30 -3.14 -11.43
N ARG A 147 22.32 -4.34 -12.02
CA ARG A 147 22.37 -5.64 -11.32
C ARG A 147 23.53 -5.75 -10.32
N ALA A 148 24.72 -5.39 -10.74
CA ALA A 148 25.90 -5.55 -9.87
C ALA A 148 25.80 -4.71 -8.59
N LYS A 149 25.33 -3.47 -8.69
CA LYS A 149 25.14 -2.56 -7.55
C LYS A 149 24.04 -3.07 -6.61
N ALA A 150 22.94 -3.57 -7.16
CA ALA A 150 21.85 -4.14 -6.39
C ALA A 150 22.27 -5.42 -5.65
N ALA A 151 23.06 -6.28 -6.28
CA ALA A 151 23.58 -7.50 -5.67
C ALA A 151 24.52 -7.23 -4.48
N VAL A 152 25.27 -6.15 -4.50
CA VAL A 152 26.09 -5.74 -3.35
C VAL A 152 25.22 -5.27 -2.18
N ALA A 153 24.11 -4.57 -2.47
CA ALA A 153 23.23 -4.03 -1.43
C ALA A 153 22.40 -5.12 -0.72
N TYR A 154 22.01 -6.15 -1.45
CA TYR A 154 21.19 -7.27 -0.92
C TYR A 154 21.70 -8.60 -1.48
N PRO A 155 22.79 -9.13 -0.91
CA PRO A 155 23.43 -10.37 -1.40
C PRO A 155 22.58 -11.62 -1.17
N GLU A 156 21.53 -11.55 -0.32
CA GLU A 156 20.62 -12.66 -0.05
C GLU A 156 19.65 -12.93 -1.22
N ALA A 157 19.42 -11.95 -2.09
CA ALA A 157 18.55 -12.10 -3.25
C ALA A 157 19.33 -12.64 -4.46
N MET A 158 18.62 -13.34 -5.33
CA MET A 158 19.12 -13.76 -6.64
C MET A 158 18.82 -12.67 -7.66
N TRP A 159 19.86 -12.14 -8.29
CA TRP A 159 19.76 -11.03 -9.22
C TRP A 159 19.93 -11.48 -10.66
N ARG A 160 18.99 -11.11 -11.52
CA ARG A 160 19.06 -11.38 -12.94
C ARG A 160 18.98 -10.08 -13.73
N GLY A 161 20.02 -9.82 -14.51
CA GLY A 161 20.05 -8.68 -15.41
C GLY A 161 19.23 -8.95 -16.67
N LEU A 162 18.50 -7.96 -17.09
CA LEU A 162 17.66 -7.96 -18.29
C LEU A 162 18.10 -6.85 -19.25
N ARG A 163 17.84 -7.06 -20.53
CA ARG A 163 18.11 -6.06 -21.58
C ARG A 163 17.15 -4.89 -21.44
N THR A 164 17.65 -3.70 -21.77
CA THR A 164 16.86 -2.48 -21.80
C THR A 164 16.63 -1.99 -23.24
N GLY A 165 15.54 -1.28 -23.44
CA GLY A 165 15.26 -0.52 -24.64
C GLY A 165 16.06 0.80 -24.67
N LYS A 166 15.89 1.57 -25.74
CA LYS A 166 16.56 2.88 -25.91
C LYS A 166 16.17 3.90 -24.83
N ASP A 167 15.00 3.76 -24.25
CA ASP A 167 14.46 4.59 -23.15
C ASP A 167 14.94 4.16 -21.76
N GLY A 168 15.72 3.07 -21.66
CA GLY A 168 16.22 2.50 -20.41
C GLY A 168 15.20 1.64 -19.66
N SER A 169 14.00 1.41 -20.23
CA SER A 169 13.01 0.45 -19.68
C SER A 169 13.36 -0.99 -20.07
N LEU A 170 12.76 -1.97 -19.40
CA LEU A 170 12.95 -3.38 -19.73
C LEU A 170 12.39 -3.68 -21.13
N ALA A 171 13.21 -4.28 -21.98
CA ALA A 171 12.83 -4.61 -23.34
C ALA A 171 11.83 -5.77 -23.38
N PRO A 172 10.76 -5.70 -24.23
CA PRO A 172 9.77 -6.78 -24.36
C PRO A 172 10.39 -8.14 -24.78
N THR A 173 11.53 -8.11 -25.45
CA THR A 173 12.26 -9.33 -25.85
C THR A 173 12.71 -10.20 -24.68
N ASN A 174 12.78 -9.64 -23.45
CA ASN A 174 13.09 -10.38 -22.23
C ASN A 174 12.02 -11.44 -21.89
N LEU A 175 10.82 -11.38 -22.45
CA LEU A 175 9.77 -12.37 -22.18
C LEU A 175 10.22 -13.83 -22.41
N LYS A 176 11.09 -14.06 -23.39
CA LYS A 176 11.64 -15.39 -23.65
C LYS A 176 12.49 -15.90 -22.50
N GLU A 177 13.23 -15.01 -21.83
CA GLU A 177 14.10 -15.32 -20.69
C GLU A 177 13.31 -15.39 -19.38
N LEU A 178 12.20 -14.67 -19.28
CA LEU A 178 11.37 -14.60 -18.07
C LEU A 178 10.42 -15.81 -17.93
N ARG A 179 9.88 -16.32 -19.04
CA ARG A 179 8.96 -17.47 -19.02
C ARG A 179 9.46 -18.68 -18.22
N PRO A 180 10.69 -19.16 -18.42
CA PRO A 180 11.21 -20.30 -17.65
C PRO A 180 11.33 -20.01 -16.15
N LEU A 181 11.51 -18.74 -15.77
CA LEU A 181 11.64 -18.36 -14.37
C LEU A 181 10.32 -18.41 -13.60
N LEU A 182 9.17 -18.41 -14.30
CA LEU A 182 7.84 -18.45 -13.69
C LEU A 182 7.46 -19.85 -13.21
N VAL A 183 8.04 -20.90 -13.79
CA VAL A 183 7.58 -22.30 -13.61
C VAL A 183 7.61 -22.76 -12.16
N ASP A 184 8.52 -22.24 -11.36
CA ASP A 184 8.75 -22.67 -9.99
C ASP A 184 8.55 -21.55 -8.95
N LYS A 185 7.78 -20.51 -9.28
CA LYS A 185 7.51 -19.39 -8.37
C LYS A 185 6.11 -19.47 -7.81
N ASP A 186 6.01 -19.13 -6.53
CA ASP A 186 4.73 -19.09 -5.82
C ASP A 186 4.05 -17.73 -5.99
N VAL A 187 4.84 -16.66 -6.17
CA VAL A 187 4.34 -15.28 -6.33
C VAL A 187 5.15 -14.53 -7.37
N LEU A 188 4.46 -13.72 -8.16
CA LEU A 188 5.03 -12.75 -9.11
C LEU A 188 4.66 -11.33 -8.70
N LEU A 189 5.64 -10.43 -8.70
CA LEU A 189 5.46 -8.99 -8.51
C LEU A 189 6.04 -8.26 -9.72
N ILE A 190 5.23 -7.39 -10.35
CA ILE A 190 5.62 -6.57 -11.50
C ILE A 190 5.35 -5.10 -11.21
#